data_ecc1c722342712e14eeef5e6aa702be5
#
_entry.id   ecc1c722342712e14eeef5e6aa702be5
#
_cell.length_a   1.000
_cell.length_b   1.000
_cell.length_c   1.000
_cell.angle_alpha   90.00
_cell.angle_beta   90.00
_cell.angle_gamma   90.00
#
_symmetry.space_group_name_H-M   'P 1'
#
loop_
_entity.id
_entity.type
_entity.pdbx_description
1 polymer ?
#
loop_
_entity_poly.entity_id
_entity_poly.type
_entity_poly.pdbx_seq_one_letter_code
_entity_poly.pdbx_strand_id
1 'polypeptide(L)'
;MEIFKSQSGLSFDFDEEHEAASISPYGFREYDARWLYPDQINKQGLEVFGYGLGQYISDVKGTGSSIVVGHDYRSYSEEVKYHVVKGLLSSGLKVMDVGLSVSPMVYFAQHHLNSDSLAMITASHNENGWTGIKCGIEKSLTFGPEEVGLIKKIVDNNHNAKIENNGVYQFIRGVKDKYIEYLSSDVKIKQGIKVVVACGNGTAGAFAPELLKLLGCEVIELHCDLDFEFPHYNPNPEDLVMLKDLSENVIKHNADIGFAFDGDGDRLGVVDDKGEEIFSDKIGLLLSEFLSNDYPESKFVIDVKSTGLYFESSILKENNCVIDMWKTGHSHMKRRVKEIGALCGFEKSGHFFINKPLGLGFDDGLKSACLMLQYLTNGITKKLSDKKLEIKKTFQSPTMAPFCEDGEKYQVVDSIIKKITEIKEKGETVGNQKIEKITTINGIRFELTNGSWGLVRASSNKPSLVIVIESYESNNEVELIFNYINELLDQTGKVGKYDQTLIG
;
A
#
# COMPACT_ATOMS: atom_id res chain seq x y z
N MET A 1 19.25 15.23 -2.44
CA MET A 1 19.36 15.94 -3.75
C MET A 1 20.59 15.51 -4.57
N GLU A 2 21.76 15.29 -3.98
CA GLU A 2 22.95 14.79 -4.69
C GLU A 2 22.81 13.36 -5.21
N ILE A 3 22.12 12.47 -4.49
CA ILE A 3 21.90 11.05 -4.85
C ILE A 3 21.28 10.91 -6.25
N PHE A 4 20.28 11.74 -6.58
CA PHE A 4 19.66 11.71 -7.92
C PHE A 4 20.55 12.24 -9.04
N LYS A 5 21.46 13.16 -8.72
CA LYS A 5 22.40 13.73 -9.71
C LYS A 5 23.55 12.80 -10.04
N SER A 6 23.91 11.90 -9.11
CA SER A 6 25.01 10.94 -9.26
C SER A 6 24.59 9.60 -9.83
N GLN A 7 23.27 9.30 -9.93
CA GLN A 7 22.82 8.03 -10.49
C GLN A 7 23.27 7.84 -11.94
N SER A 8 24.01 6.80 -12.15
CA SER A 8 24.47 6.34 -13.47
C SER A 8 23.82 5.02 -13.80
N GLY A 9 23.77 4.68 -15.09
CA GLY A 9 23.33 3.35 -15.52
C GLY A 9 24.25 2.25 -14.99
N LEU A 10 23.68 1.04 -14.87
CA LEU A 10 24.38 -0.15 -14.45
C LEU A 10 25.25 -0.71 -15.60
N SER A 11 26.36 -1.33 -15.24
CA SER A 11 27.18 -2.14 -16.13
C SER A 11 27.12 -3.59 -15.66
N PHE A 12 26.75 -4.51 -16.54
CA PHE A 12 26.48 -5.90 -16.19
C PHE A 12 27.65 -6.80 -16.55
N ASP A 13 28.05 -7.66 -15.60
CA ASP A 13 28.95 -8.75 -15.79
C ASP A 13 28.14 -10.06 -15.88
N PHE A 14 28.06 -10.65 -17.07
CA PHE A 14 27.36 -11.92 -17.31
C PHE A 14 28.25 -13.14 -17.10
N ASP A 15 29.57 -12.97 -16.94
CA ASP A 15 30.53 -14.03 -16.67
C ASP A 15 30.77 -14.23 -15.16
N GLU A 16 30.14 -13.41 -14.31
CA GLU A 16 30.23 -13.53 -12.85
C GLU A 16 29.65 -14.89 -12.40
N GLU A 17 30.50 -15.71 -11.75
CA GLU A 17 30.07 -16.97 -11.16
C GLU A 17 29.38 -16.79 -9.82
N HIS A 18 28.22 -17.41 -9.66
CA HIS A 18 27.46 -17.42 -8.44
C HIS A 18 27.24 -18.84 -7.91
N GLU A 19 26.88 -18.93 -6.64
CA GLU A 19 26.31 -20.15 -6.06
C GLU A 19 25.03 -20.54 -6.82
N ALA A 20 24.63 -21.82 -6.72
CA ALA A 20 23.37 -22.28 -7.30
C ALA A 20 22.16 -21.41 -6.82
N ALA A 21 21.18 -21.22 -7.69
CA ALA A 21 20.00 -20.44 -7.37
C ALA A 21 19.28 -20.98 -6.13
N SER A 22 19.01 -20.11 -5.18
CA SER A 22 18.19 -20.38 -3.99
C SER A 22 17.03 -19.40 -3.97
N ILE A 23 15.79 -19.94 -3.99
CA ILE A 23 14.56 -19.16 -3.98
C ILE A 23 13.56 -19.86 -3.08
N SER A 24 13.20 -19.24 -1.95
CA SER A 24 12.16 -19.75 -1.10
C SER A 24 10.79 -19.64 -1.78
N PRO A 25 10.02 -20.75 -1.89
CA PRO A 25 8.70 -20.72 -2.52
C PRO A 25 7.69 -19.84 -1.77
N TYR A 26 7.92 -19.57 -0.50
CA TYR A 26 7.06 -18.73 0.34
C TYR A 26 7.20 -17.23 0.04
N GLY A 27 8.21 -16.83 -0.73
CA GLY A 27 8.36 -15.44 -1.16
C GLY A 27 7.41 -15.03 -2.27
N PHE A 28 6.83 -15.95 -3.01
CA PHE A 28 5.75 -15.67 -3.96
C PHE A 28 4.44 -15.45 -3.18
N ARG A 29 4.09 -14.17 -2.98
CA ARG A 29 2.93 -13.77 -2.19
C ARG A 29 1.67 -13.71 -3.07
N GLU A 30 0.58 -13.16 -2.54
CA GLU A 30 -0.71 -13.15 -3.25
C GLU A 30 -0.67 -12.30 -4.54
N TYR A 31 0.09 -11.19 -4.54
CA TYR A 31 0.14 -10.26 -5.69
C TYR A 31 1.51 -9.58 -5.88
N ASP A 32 2.52 -9.94 -5.12
CA ASP A 32 3.91 -9.51 -5.25
C ASP A 32 4.87 -10.64 -4.86
N ALA A 33 6.16 -10.35 -4.86
CA ALA A 33 7.17 -11.26 -4.37
C ALA A 33 7.94 -10.60 -3.22
N ARG A 34 8.19 -11.32 -2.11
CA ARG A 34 8.93 -10.82 -0.95
C ARG A 34 9.76 -11.90 -0.29
N TRP A 35 11.02 -11.60 0.00
CA TRP A 35 11.97 -12.50 0.64
C TRP A 35 12.84 -11.76 1.65
N LEU A 36 13.35 -12.49 2.64
CA LEU A 36 14.54 -12.07 3.39
C LEU A 36 15.77 -12.24 2.50
N TYR A 37 16.51 -11.16 2.27
CA TYR A 37 17.70 -11.15 1.45
C TYR A 37 18.96 -11.07 2.33
N PRO A 38 19.98 -11.93 2.14
CA PRO A 38 20.11 -12.93 1.06
C PRO A 38 19.57 -14.34 1.41
N ASP A 39 18.98 -14.54 2.60
CA ASP A 39 18.71 -15.86 3.17
C ASP A 39 17.64 -16.67 2.44
N GLN A 40 16.58 -16.02 1.97
CA GLN A 40 15.45 -16.67 1.28
C GLN A 40 15.53 -16.56 -0.25
N ILE A 41 16.36 -15.66 -0.76
CA ILE A 41 16.67 -15.55 -2.17
C ILE A 41 18.11 -15.03 -2.30
N ASN A 42 18.95 -15.72 -3.04
CA ASN A 42 20.32 -15.28 -3.32
C ASN A 42 20.43 -14.57 -4.68
N LYS A 43 21.62 -14.08 -5.03
CA LYS A 43 21.89 -13.34 -6.28
C LYS A 43 21.45 -14.12 -7.52
N GLN A 44 21.85 -15.38 -7.63
CA GLN A 44 21.45 -16.24 -8.74
C GLN A 44 19.93 -16.49 -8.75
N GLY A 45 19.30 -16.61 -7.57
CA GLY A 45 17.85 -16.70 -7.44
C GLY A 45 17.14 -15.48 -7.99
N LEU A 46 17.67 -14.26 -7.76
CA LEU A 46 17.14 -13.02 -8.32
C LEU A 46 17.28 -12.97 -9.85
N GLU A 47 18.38 -13.48 -10.39
CA GLU A 47 18.57 -13.59 -11.84
C GLU A 47 17.57 -14.58 -12.47
N VAL A 48 17.37 -15.73 -11.85
CA VAL A 48 16.37 -16.72 -12.29
C VAL A 48 14.95 -16.17 -12.18
N PHE A 49 14.64 -15.42 -11.09
CA PHE A 49 13.36 -14.72 -10.97
C PHE A 49 13.17 -13.70 -12.10
N GLY A 50 14.17 -12.85 -12.35
CA GLY A 50 14.15 -11.87 -13.44
C GLY A 50 13.97 -12.51 -14.81
N TYR A 51 14.65 -13.63 -15.07
CA TYR A 51 14.47 -14.41 -16.29
C TYR A 51 13.03 -14.94 -16.42
N GLY A 52 12.48 -15.55 -15.37
CA GLY A 52 11.12 -16.08 -15.36
C GLY A 52 10.05 -14.99 -15.54
N LEU A 53 10.23 -13.83 -14.89
CA LEU A 53 9.39 -12.66 -15.10
C LEU A 53 9.44 -12.18 -16.55
N GLY A 54 10.65 -12.10 -17.12
CA GLY A 54 10.84 -11.67 -18.50
C GLY A 54 10.25 -12.65 -19.53
N GLN A 55 10.33 -13.96 -19.28
CA GLN A 55 9.65 -14.96 -20.11
C GLN A 55 8.13 -14.76 -20.06
N TYR A 56 7.55 -14.61 -18.88
CA TYR A 56 6.13 -14.33 -18.74
C TYR A 56 5.69 -13.07 -19.50
N ILE A 57 6.47 -11.98 -19.40
CA ILE A 57 6.18 -10.74 -20.14
C ILE A 57 6.26 -10.99 -21.64
N SER A 58 7.27 -11.70 -22.11
CA SER A 58 7.45 -12.03 -23.53
C SER A 58 6.32 -12.92 -24.08
N ASP A 59 5.83 -13.87 -23.28
CA ASP A 59 4.71 -14.73 -23.65
C ASP A 59 3.41 -13.94 -23.83
N VAL A 60 3.20 -12.90 -22.99
CA VAL A 60 1.95 -12.10 -23.01
C VAL A 60 2.03 -10.90 -23.96
N LYS A 61 3.18 -10.22 -24.05
CA LYS A 61 3.35 -8.96 -24.80
C LYS A 61 4.14 -9.13 -26.09
N GLY A 62 4.81 -10.23 -26.27
CA GLY A 62 5.71 -10.51 -27.41
C GLY A 62 7.19 -10.30 -27.07
N THR A 63 8.04 -10.90 -27.90
CA THR A 63 9.49 -10.78 -27.76
C THR A 63 9.98 -9.35 -27.98
N GLY A 64 10.98 -8.91 -27.20
CA GLY A 64 11.52 -7.55 -27.27
C GLY A 64 10.63 -6.48 -26.60
N SER A 65 9.64 -6.90 -25.82
CA SER A 65 8.83 -6.00 -25.00
C SER A 65 9.68 -5.21 -24.03
N SER A 66 9.14 -4.08 -23.59
CA SER A 66 9.81 -3.16 -22.68
C SER A 66 9.34 -3.32 -21.24
N ILE A 67 10.26 -3.07 -20.30
CA ILE A 67 9.99 -3.02 -18.87
C ILE A 67 10.64 -1.80 -18.23
N VAL A 68 9.89 -1.03 -17.45
CA VAL A 68 10.44 0.00 -16.56
C VAL A 68 10.83 -0.65 -15.24
N VAL A 69 12.03 -0.32 -14.73
CA VAL A 69 12.54 -0.83 -13.46
C VAL A 69 13.00 0.33 -12.59
N GLY A 70 12.59 0.34 -11.31
CA GLY A 70 13.06 1.24 -10.28
C GLY A 70 13.32 0.51 -8.96
N HIS A 71 13.90 1.19 -7.98
CA HIS A 71 14.15 0.61 -6.65
C HIS A 71 13.97 1.64 -5.53
N ASP A 72 13.65 1.15 -4.32
CA ASP A 72 13.60 1.94 -3.09
C ASP A 72 15.00 2.17 -2.48
N TYR A 73 15.06 2.92 -1.37
CA TYR A 73 16.32 3.21 -0.67
C TYR A 73 16.54 2.21 0.48
N ARG A 74 17.10 1.04 0.13
CA ARG A 74 17.66 0.07 1.08
C ARG A 74 19.08 -0.26 0.64
N SER A 75 19.95 -0.64 1.59
CA SER A 75 21.37 -0.86 1.32
C SER A 75 21.64 -1.87 0.19
N TYR A 76 20.73 -2.81 0.00
CA TYR A 76 20.82 -3.90 -0.98
C TYR A 76 19.87 -3.73 -2.19
N SER A 77 18.99 -2.72 -2.23
CA SER A 77 17.99 -2.60 -3.30
C SER A 77 18.60 -2.42 -4.69
N GLU A 78 19.72 -1.71 -4.80
CA GLU A 78 20.42 -1.56 -6.08
C GLU A 78 21.08 -2.88 -6.53
N GLU A 79 21.66 -3.66 -5.61
CA GLU A 79 22.20 -5.00 -5.90
C GLU A 79 21.08 -5.96 -6.32
N VAL A 80 19.96 -5.98 -5.61
CA VAL A 80 18.77 -6.78 -5.96
C VAL A 80 18.28 -6.40 -7.37
N LYS A 81 18.16 -5.09 -7.65
CA LYS A 81 17.80 -4.60 -8.98
C LYS A 81 18.78 -5.08 -10.04
N TYR A 82 20.09 -5.01 -9.79
CA TYR A 82 21.12 -5.44 -10.71
C TYR A 82 20.91 -6.90 -11.16
N HIS A 83 20.72 -7.83 -10.22
CA HIS A 83 20.52 -9.24 -10.52
C HIS A 83 19.17 -9.53 -11.21
N VAL A 84 18.09 -8.87 -10.78
CA VAL A 84 16.79 -8.97 -11.46
C VAL A 84 16.90 -8.49 -12.92
N VAL A 85 17.59 -7.37 -13.16
CA VAL A 85 17.78 -6.82 -14.49
C VAL A 85 18.64 -7.74 -15.37
N LYS A 86 19.68 -8.40 -14.83
CA LYS A 86 20.43 -9.44 -15.58
C LYS A 86 19.49 -10.53 -16.10
N GLY A 87 18.58 -11.02 -15.26
CA GLY A 87 17.57 -12.01 -15.67
C GLY A 87 16.61 -11.47 -16.73
N LEU A 88 16.11 -10.25 -16.59
CA LEU A 88 15.24 -9.60 -17.57
C LEU A 88 15.95 -9.42 -18.93
N LEU A 89 17.21 -9.02 -18.92
CA LEU A 89 18.02 -8.91 -20.14
C LEU A 89 18.23 -10.29 -20.79
N SER A 90 18.43 -11.33 -19.98
CA SER A 90 18.61 -12.70 -20.48
C SER A 90 17.36 -13.22 -21.20
N SER A 91 16.17 -12.77 -20.81
CA SER A 91 14.92 -13.09 -21.51
C SER A 91 14.66 -12.25 -22.77
N GLY A 92 15.58 -11.34 -23.13
CA GLY A 92 15.51 -10.53 -24.35
C GLY A 92 14.67 -9.24 -24.22
N LEU A 93 14.35 -8.80 -23.01
CA LEU A 93 13.57 -7.57 -22.81
C LEU A 93 14.40 -6.30 -23.02
N LYS A 94 13.69 -5.21 -23.35
CA LYS A 94 14.22 -3.85 -23.31
C LYS A 94 13.97 -3.26 -21.94
N VAL A 95 15.00 -3.17 -21.11
CA VAL A 95 14.94 -2.64 -19.74
C VAL A 95 15.20 -1.14 -19.73
N MET A 96 14.25 -0.38 -19.18
CA MET A 96 14.34 1.05 -18.94
C MET A 96 14.45 1.30 -17.43
N ASP A 97 15.69 1.48 -16.95
CA ASP A 97 15.98 1.73 -15.54
C ASP A 97 15.77 3.23 -15.20
N VAL A 98 14.92 3.52 -14.25
CA VAL A 98 14.63 4.89 -13.77
C VAL A 98 15.31 5.21 -12.43
N GLY A 99 16.11 4.29 -11.90
CA GLY A 99 16.92 4.48 -10.70
C GLY A 99 16.11 4.48 -9.40
N LEU A 100 16.58 5.26 -8.42
CA LEU A 100 15.92 5.43 -7.13
C LEU A 100 14.52 6.02 -7.32
N SER A 101 13.51 5.34 -6.78
CA SER A 101 12.11 5.62 -7.06
C SER A 101 11.22 5.32 -5.87
N VAL A 102 10.14 6.07 -5.73
CA VAL A 102 8.94 5.60 -5.03
C VAL A 102 8.11 4.71 -5.95
N SER A 103 7.33 3.78 -5.41
CA SER A 103 6.48 2.88 -6.21
C SER A 103 5.59 3.62 -7.21
N PRO A 104 4.86 4.69 -6.82
CA PRO A 104 4.02 5.43 -7.76
C PRO A 104 4.82 6.10 -8.90
N MET A 105 6.09 6.48 -8.70
CA MET A 105 6.92 6.99 -9.80
C MET A 105 7.17 5.91 -10.86
N VAL A 106 7.37 4.65 -10.47
CA VAL A 106 7.54 3.54 -11.44
C VAL A 106 6.24 3.27 -12.20
N TYR A 107 5.09 3.34 -11.52
CA TYR A 107 3.78 3.25 -12.19
C TYR A 107 3.58 4.40 -13.17
N PHE A 108 3.89 5.64 -12.77
CA PHE A 108 3.88 6.81 -13.64
C PHE A 108 4.82 6.62 -14.84
N ALA A 109 6.04 6.12 -14.61
CA ALA A 109 7.03 5.92 -15.66
C ALA A 109 6.56 4.91 -16.73
N GLN A 110 5.80 3.87 -16.35
CA GLN A 110 5.18 2.96 -17.32
C GLN A 110 4.24 3.71 -18.29
N HIS A 111 3.48 4.68 -17.79
CA HIS A 111 2.64 5.52 -18.63
C HIS A 111 3.46 6.50 -19.46
N HIS A 112 4.38 7.21 -18.82
CA HIS A 112 5.16 8.29 -19.43
C HIS A 112 6.09 7.79 -20.55
N LEU A 113 6.76 6.65 -20.33
CA LEU A 113 7.67 6.03 -21.31
C LEU A 113 6.95 5.05 -22.24
N ASN A 114 5.64 4.88 -22.09
CA ASN A 114 4.83 3.91 -22.82
C ASN A 114 5.41 2.50 -22.79
N SER A 115 5.85 2.05 -21.60
CA SER A 115 6.40 0.71 -21.40
C SER A 115 5.28 -0.35 -21.34
N ASP A 116 5.59 -1.56 -21.82
CA ASP A 116 4.67 -2.71 -21.80
C ASP A 116 4.47 -3.25 -20.39
N SER A 117 5.50 -3.11 -19.54
CA SER A 117 5.51 -3.68 -18.19
C SER A 117 6.32 -2.83 -17.22
N LEU A 118 6.25 -3.19 -15.94
CA LEU A 118 7.02 -2.57 -14.87
C LEU A 118 7.50 -3.59 -13.83
N ALA A 119 8.59 -3.27 -13.14
CA ALA A 119 9.02 -3.91 -11.91
C ALA A 119 9.57 -2.86 -10.94
N MET A 120 9.06 -2.82 -9.72
CA MET A 120 9.57 -2.00 -8.62
C MET A 120 10.20 -2.88 -7.56
N ILE A 121 11.50 -2.70 -7.34
CA ILE A 121 12.24 -3.39 -6.29
C ILE A 121 12.02 -2.63 -4.99
N THR A 122 11.24 -3.22 -4.08
CA THR A 122 10.90 -2.61 -2.79
C THR A 122 10.36 -3.66 -1.81
N ALA A 123 10.61 -3.45 -0.54
CA ALA A 123 9.92 -4.17 0.52
C ALA A 123 8.82 -3.32 1.18
N SER A 124 8.46 -2.15 0.61
CA SER A 124 7.46 -1.23 1.12
C SER A 124 7.73 -0.88 2.60
N HIS A 125 6.76 -1.12 3.49
CA HIS A 125 6.84 -0.89 4.93
C HIS A 125 7.48 -2.04 5.73
N ASN A 126 8.04 -3.07 5.09
CA ASN A 126 8.69 -4.15 5.82
C ASN A 126 10.00 -3.67 6.47
N GLU A 127 10.40 -4.32 7.54
CA GLU A 127 11.68 -4.08 8.23
C GLU A 127 12.88 -4.33 7.32
N ASN A 128 14.05 -3.86 7.73
CA ASN A 128 15.31 -4.16 7.03
C ASN A 128 15.56 -5.67 6.96
N GLY A 129 16.28 -6.08 5.91
CA GLY A 129 16.49 -7.49 5.55
C GLY A 129 15.47 -8.01 4.55
N TRP A 130 14.28 -7.40 4.44
CA TRP A 130 13.29 -7.77 3.43
C TRP A 130 13.56 -7.07 2.10
N THR A 131 13.42 -7.83 1.00
CA THR A 131 13.31 -7.31 -0.36
C THR A 131 12.04 -7.83 -1.01
N GLY A 132 11.61 -7.19 -2.07
CA GLY A 132 10.46 -7.64 -2.84
C GLY A 132 10.39 -6.98 -4.21
N ILE A 133 9.45 -7.46 -5.02
CA ILE A 133 9.28 -6.98 -6.39
C ILE A 133 7.79 -6.86 -6.69
N LYS A 134 7.33 -5.63 -6.89
CA LYS A 134 5.98 -5.34 -7.42
C LYS A 134 6.06 -5.29 -8.93
N CYS A 135 5.28 -6.12 -9.62
CA CYS A 135 5.30 -6.23 -11.07
C CYS A 135 3.95 -5.96 -11.70
N GLY A 136 3.94 -5.54 -12.98
CA GLY A 136 2.72 -5.35 -13.75
C GLY A 136 2.97 -5.34 -15.26
N ILE A 137 1.96 -5.78 -16.02
CA ILE A 137 1.97 -5.80 -17.49
C ILE A 137 0.84 -4.95 -18.11
N GLU A 138 0.04 -4.35 -17.28
CA GLU A 138 -0.98 -3.39 -17.68
C GLU A 138 -0.77 -2.07 -16.95
N LYS A 139 -1.00 -0.96 -17.66
CA LYS A 139 -0.87 0.38 -17.06
C LYS A 139 -1.77 0.51 -15.84
N SER A 140 -1.20 1.02 -14.75
CA SER A 140 -1.82 1.22 -13.44
C SER A 140 -2.16 -0.05 -12.65
N LEU A 141 -1.90 -1.25 -13.19
CA LEU A 141 -2.17 -2.50 -12.50
C LEU A 141 -0.89 -3.23 -12.13
N THR A 142 -0.92 -3.87 -10.97
CA THR A 142 0.07 -4.85 -10.55
C THR A 142 -0.49 -6.28 -10.65
N PHE A 143 0.38 -7.27 -10.61
CA PHE A 143 -0.01 -8.67 -10.68
C PHE A 143 -1.00 -9.05 -9.58
N GLY A 144 -1.82 -10.04 -9.86
CA GLY A 144 -2.66 -10.74 -8.91
C GLY A 144 -2.18 -12.17 -8.68
N PRO A 145 -2.95 -12.98 -7.93
CA PRO A 145 -2.57 -14.34 -7.56
C PRO A 145 -2.30 -15.26 -8.75
N GLU A 146 -3.03 -15.05 -9.84
CA GLU A 146 -2.91 -15.86 -11.05
C GLU A 146 -1.56 -15.61 -11.73
N GLU A 147 -1.21 -14.36 -11.98
CA GLU A 147 0.04 -13.98 -12.62
C GLU A 147 1.25 -14.37 -11.76
N VAL A 148 1.20 -14.15 -10.45
CA VAL A 148 2.27 -14.58 -9.53
C VAL A 148 2.44 -16.11 -9.56
N GLY A 149 1.33 -16.86 -9.59
CA GLY A 149 1.37 -18.32 -9.71
C GLY A 149 1.97 -18.81 -11.03
N LEU A 150 1.72 -18.12 -12.14
CA LEU A 150 2.32 -18.43 -13.43
C LEU A 150 3.83 -18.15 -13.44
N ILE A 151 4.25 -16.99 -12.94
CA ILE A 151 5.67 -16.63 -12.82
C ILE A 151 6.41 -17.66 -11.95
N LYS A 152 5.83 -18.03 -10.80
CA LYS A 152 6.40 -19.06 -9.94
C LYS A 152 6.66 -20.36 -10.69
N LYS A 153 5.70 -20.84 -11.48
CA LYS A 153 5.86 -22.05 -12.29
C LYS A 153 7.00 -21.92 -13.31
N ILE A 154 7.13 -20.76 -13.98
CA ILE A 154 8.21 -20.50 -14.93
C ILE A 154 9.56 -20.50 -14.20
N VAL A 155 9.67 -19.83 -13.06
CA VAL A 155 10.86 -19.79 -12.21
C VAL A 155 11.25 -21.21 -11.76
N ASP A 156 10.31 -21.99 -11.22
CA ASP A 156 10.53 -23.37 -10.76
C ASP A 156 11.07 -24.28 -11.89
N ASN A 157 10.62 -24.07 -13.13
CA ASN A 157 11.06 -24.85 -14.30
C ASN A 157 12.41 -24.37 -14.88
N ASN A 158 12.90 -23.20 -14.49
CA ASN A 158 14.10 -22.58 -15.07
C ASN A 158 15.21 -22.30 -14.04
N HIS A 159 15.27 -23.05 -12.94
CA HIS A 159 16.29 -22.89 -11.89
C HIS A 159 17.75 -22.92 -12.41
N ASN A 160 17.99 -23.62 -13.50
CA ASN A 160 19.30 -23.74 -14.13
C ASN A 160 19.39 -22.94 -15.44
N ALA A 161 18.55 -21.92 -15.61
CA ALA A 161 18.62 -21.09 -16.83
C ALA A 161 19.98 -20.42 -16.93
N LYS A 162 20.58 -20.50 -18.15
CA LYS A 162 21.79 -19.76 -18.43
C LYS A 162 21.46 -18.29 -18.60
N ILE A 163 22.10 -17.45 -17.81
CA ILE A 163 21.89 -16.01 -17.82
C ILE A 163 22.93 -15.37 -18.74
N GLU A 164 22.47 -14.93 -19.91
CA GLU A 164 23.27 -14.29 -20.95
C GLU A 164 22.58 -13.02 -21.44
N ASN A 165 23.32 -12.04 -21.95
CA ASN A 165 22.72 -10.83 -22.47
C ASN A 165 22.06 -11.03 -23.84
N ASN A 166 20.74 -11.02 -23.85
CA ASN A 166 19.93 -11.09 -25.07
C ASN A 166 19.05 -9.83 -25.26
N GLY A 167 19.09 -8.91 -24.30
CA GLY A 167 18.23 -7.73 -24.22
C GLY A 167 18.97 -6.41 -24.42
N VAL A 168 18.27 -5.33 -24.14
CA VAL A 168 18.81 -3.97 -24.23
C VAL A 168 18.55 -3.25 -22.91
N TYR A 169 19.59 -2.67 -22.32
CA TYR A 169 19.50 -1.85 -21.11
C TYR A 169 19.65 -0.37 -21.44
N GLN A 170 18.80 0.46 -20.84
CA GLN A 170 18.87 1.90 -20.94
C GLN A 170 18.55 2.55 -19.58
N PHE A 171 19.44 3.42 -19.09
CA PHE A 171 19.15 4.25 -17.95
C PHE A 171 18.44 5.55 -18.39
N ILE A 172 17.26 5.80 -17.82
CA ILE A 172 16.40 6.93 -18.20
C ILE A 172 16.50 8.02 -17.14
N ARG A 173 17.01 9.19 -17.52
CA ARG A 173 17.15 10.36 -16.62
C ARG A 173 15.89 11.25 -16.66
N GLY A 174 15.69 12.04 -15.59
CA GLY A 174 14.66 13.09 -15.52
C GLY A 174 13.24 12.59 -15.29
N VAL A 175 13.03 11.29 -15.01
CA VAL A 175 11.69 10.76 -14.73
C VAL A 175 11.13 11.30 -13.43
N LYS A 176 11.97 11.54 -12.41
CA LYS A 176 11.57 12.19 -11.16
C LYS A 176 10.97 13.56 -11.43
N ASP A 177 11.64 14.40 -12.22
CA ASP A 177 11.16 15.77 -12.51
C ASP A 177 9.80 15.72 -13.21
N LYS A 178 9.61 14.77 -14.15
CA LYS A 178 8.34 14.57 -14.85
C LYS A 178 7.24 14.06 -13.93
N TYR A 179 7.58 13.23 -12.96
CA TYR A 179 6.63 12.76 -11.95
C TYR A 179 6.21 13.90 -11.01
N ILE A 180 7.15 14.72 -10.52
CA ILE A 180 6.84 15.89 -9.71
C ILE A 180 5.99 16.91 -10.50
N GLU A 181 6.30 17.14 -11.77
CA GLU A 181 5.49 17.97 -12.67
C GLU A 181 4.05 17.42 -12.80
N TYR A 182 3.89 16.11 -13.03
CA TYR A 182 2.59 15.44 -13.08
C TYR A 182 1.79 15.61 -11.77
N LEU A 183 2.44 15.49 -10.62
CA LEU A 183 1.78 15.63 -9.33
C LEU A 183 1.31 17.06 -9.05
N SER A 184 2.05 18.07 -9.52
CA SER A 184 1.84 19.48 -9.17
C SER A 184 1.05 20.29 -10.20
N SER A 185 0.96 19.84 -11.46
CA SER A 185 0.47 20.64 -12.60
C SER A 185 -0.95 21.20 -12.40
N ASP A 186 -1.85 20.42 -11.84
CA ASP A 186 -3.26 20.77 -11.66
C ASP A 186 -3.65 21.05 -10.21
N VAL A 187 -2.66 21.14 -9.31
CA VAL A 187 -2.88 21.31 -7.88
C VAL A 187 -2.84 22.80 -7.53
N LYS A 188 -3.99 23.35 -7.14
CA LYS A 188 -4.08 24.72 -6.63
C LYS A 188 -4.42 24.68 -5.15
N ILE A 189 -3.51 25.22 -4.33
CA ILE A 189 -3.69 25.26 -2.89
C ILE A 189 -3.51 26.69 -2.35
N LYS A 190 -4.01 26.91 -1.14
CA LYS A 190 -3.72 28.12 -0.37
C LYS A 190 -2.24 28.14 -0.02
N GLN A 191 -1.59 29.28 -0.27
CA GLN A 191 -0.17 29.45 0.08
C GLN A 191 0.05 29.51 1.59
N GLY A 192 1.19 28.97 2.03
CA GLY A 192 1.62 29.04 3.42
C GLY A 192 0.91 28.04 4.35
N ILE A 193 0.26 26.98 3.81
CA ILE A 193 -0.16 25.85 4.63
C ILE A 193 1.10 25.22 5.25
N LYS A 194 1.13 25.14 6.58
CA LYS A 194 2.25 24.56 7.32
C LYS A 194 2.07 23.05 7.48
N VAL A 195 3.02 22.29 6.96
CA VAL A 195 2.96 20.83 6.89
C VAL A 195 4.16 20.21 7.60
N VAL A 196 3.94 19.29 8.53
CA VAL A 196 4.99 18.38 8.99
C VAL A 196 4.97 17.13 8.13
N VAL A 197 6.14 16.73 7.61
CA VAL A 197 6.29 15.58 6.71
C VAL A 197 7.20 14.55 7.36
N ALA A 198 6.66 13.39 7.70
CA ALA A 198 7.39 12.26 8.26
C ALA A 198 7.62 11.20 7.18
N CYS A 199 8.88 10.85 6.92
CA CYS A 199 9.26 9.84 5.92
C CYS A 199 10.00 8.64 6.53
N GLY A 200 10.30 8.64 7.85
CA GLY A 200 11.01 7.56 8.53
C GLY A 200 12.33 7.18 7.85
N ASN A 201 13.04 8.16 7.28
CA ASN A 201 14.27 7.98 6.50
C ASN A 201 14.11 7.11 5.22
N GLY A 202 12.87 6.80 4.81
CA GLY A 202 12.54 6.04 3.60
C GLY A 202 12.60 6.88 2.32
N THR A 203 12.36 6.23 1.19
CA THR A 203 12.51 6.81 -0.15
C THR A 203 11.64 8.05 -0.39
N ALA A 204 10.45 8.12 0.24
CA ALA A 204 9.55 9.26 0.14
C ALA A 204 10.20 10.59 0.55
N GLY A 205 11.23 10.56 1.43
CA GLY A 205 11.99 11.75 1.85
C GLY A 205 12.69 12.47 0.71
N ALA A 206 13.05 11.77 -0.36
CA ALA A 206 13.63 12.37 -1.55
C ALA A 206 12.60 13.02 -2.49
N PHE A 207 11.30 12.89 -2.23
CA PHE A 207 10.23 13.37 -3.11
C PHE A 207 9.25 14.31 -2.40
N ALA A 208 8.70 13.91 -1.25
CA ALA A 208 7.60 14.59 -0.59
C ALA A 208 7.95 16.04 -0.18
N PRO A 209 9.10 16.33 0.47
CA PRO A 209 9.43 17.70 0.84
C PRO A 209 9.56 18.63 -0.38
N GLU A 210 10.17 18.14 -1.47
CA GLU A 210 10.34 18.93 -2.70
C GLU A 210 8.97 19.26 -3.33
N LEU A 211 8.09 18.27 -3.46
CA LEU A 211 6.75 18.44 -4.01
C LEU A 211 5.94 19.46 -3.19
N LEU A 212 5.93 19.33 -1.87
CA LEU A 212 5.13 20.19 -0.99
C LEU A 212 5.64 21.64 -0.96
N LYS A 213 6.96 21.83 -1.00
CA LYS A 213 7.57 23.16 -1.17
C LYS A 213 7.22 23.78 -2.52
N LEU A 214 7.25 22.99 -3.60
CA LEU A 214 6.85 23.45 -4.94
C LEU A 214 5.40 23.91 -4.97
N LEU A 215 4.51 23.25 -4.22
CA LEU A 215 3.10 23.64 -4.07
C LEU A 215 2.90 24.89 -3.20
N GLY A 216 3.94 25.39 -2.52
CA GLY A 216 3.89 26.61 -1.70
C GLY A 216 3.57 26.36 -0.23
N CYS A 217 3.76 25.13 0.27
CA CYS A 217 3.67 24.82 1.69
C CYS A 217 4.91 25.31 2.47
N GLU A 218 4.71 25.65 3.74
CA GLU A 218 5.77 25.76 4.75
C GLU A 218 6.03 24.34 5.28
N VAL A 219 7.14 23.72 4.86
CA VAL A 219 7.42 22.31 5.13
C VAL A 219 8.39 22.16 6.29
N ILE A 220 7.99 21.37 7.29
CA ILE A 220 8.83 20.91 8.39
C ILE A 220 9.14 19.44 8.13
N GLU A 221 10.40 19.18 7.83
CA GLU A 221 10.90 17.84 7.51
C GLU A 221 11.18 17.05 8.79
N LEU A 222 10.59 15.85 8.92
CA LEU A 222 10.78 14.94 10.01
C LEU A 222 11.30 13.60 9.46
N HIS A 223 12.60 13.34 9.71
CA HIS A 223 13.30 12.15 9.22
C HIS A 223 13.13 11.92 7.71
N CYS A 224 13.35 12.99 6.92
CA CYS A 224 13.27 12.97 5.46
C CYS A 224 14.62 12.73 4.78
N ASP A 225 15.74 12.87 5.50
CA ASP A 225 17.04 12.43 4.99
C ASP A 225 17.03 10.92 4.77
N LEU A 226 17.58 10.46 3.65
CA LEU A 226 17.61 9.05 3.32
C LEU A 226 18.62 8.32 4.21
N ASP A 227 18.15 7.34 4.98
CA ASP A 227 19.00 6.46 5.79
C ASP A 227 18.40 5.05 5.79
N PHE A 228 19.09 4.10 5.15
CA PHE A 228 18.62 2.73 5.01
C PHE A 228 18.63 1.92 6.31
N GLU A 229 19.20 2.43 7.39
CA GLU A 229 19.12 1.78 8.72
C GLU A 229 17.77 2.07 9.42
N PHE A 230 17.01 3.08 8.96
CA PHE A 230 15.76 3.53 9.57
C PHE A 230 15.90 3.77 11.08
N PRO A 231 16.83 4.68 11.51
CA PRO A 231 17.29 4.77 12.89
C PRO A 231 16.22 5.21 13.90
N HIS A 232 15.13 5.80 13.44
CA HIS A 232 14.07 6.34 14.30
C HIS A 232 12.90 5.37 14.44
N TYR A 233 12.39 4.87 13.34
CA TYR A 233 11.30 3.91 13.22
C TYR A 233 11.21 3.37 11.79
N ASN A 234 10.57 2.23 11.63
CA ASN A 234 10.29 1.73 10.30
C ASN A 234 9.24 2.62 9.60
N PRO A 235 9.47 3.10 8.36
CA PRO A 235 8.54 3.99 7.66
C PRO A 235 7.22 3.27 7.32
N ASN A 236 6.23 3.43 8.19
CA ASN A 236 4.90 2.84 8.06
C ASN A 236 3.85 3.77 8.70
N PRO A 237 2.92 4.36 7.95
CA PRO A 237 1.89 5.26 8.49
C PRO A 237 0.85 4.59 9.39
N GLU A 238 0.91 3.27 9.59
CA GLU A 238 0.15 2.55 10.63
C GLU A 238 0.99 2.31 11.92
N ASP A 239 2.28 2.70 11.95
CA ASP A 239 3.15 2.54 13.10
C ASP A 239 2.90 3.62 14.15
N LEU A 240 2.59 3.20 15.38
CA LEU A 240 2.24 4.11 16.47
C LEU A 240 3.40 5.02 16.90
N VAL A 241 4.67 4.58 16.73
CA VAL A 241 5.85 5.39 17.07
C VAL A 241 6.00 6.51 16.05
N MET A 242 5.87 6.20 14.76
CA MET A 242 5.90 7.20 13.68
C MET A 242 4.77 8.23 13.82
N LEU A 243 3.54 7.76 14.08
CA LEU A 243 2.37 8.62 14.25
C LEU A 243 2.49 9.52 15.47
N LYS A 244 3.02 9.01 16.59
CA LYS A 244 3.26 9.80 17.79
C LYS A 244 4.29 10.89 17.56
N ASP A 245 5.41 10.58 16.93
CA ASP A 245 6.46 11.55 16.61
C ASP A 245 5.92 12.64 15.68
N LEU A 246 5.15 12.26 14.65
CA LEU A 246 4.47 13.20 13.76
C LEU A 246 3.51 14.11 14.54
N SER A 247 2.68 13.55 15.43
CA SER A 247 1.72 14.26 16.29
C SER A 247 2.41 15.32 17.16
N GLU A 248 3.47 14.93 17.87
CA GLU A 248 4.24 15.84 18.74
C GLU A 248 4.85 16.99 17.93
N ASN A 249 5.34 16.74 16.72
CA ASN A 249 5.91 17.77 15.86
C ASN A 249 4.84 18.68 15.22
N VAL A 250 3.66 18.19 14.88
CA VAL A 250 2.52 19.03 14.46
C VAL A 250 2.16 20.03 15.54
N ILE A 251 2.00 19.57 16.78
CA ILE A 251 1.69 20.44 17.94
C ILE A 251 2.82 21.44 18.19
N LYS A 252 4.06 20.98 18.26
CA LYS A 252 5.25 21.79 18.55
C LYS A 252 5.43 22.94 17.57
N HIS A 253 5.15 22.70 16.30
CA HIS A 253 5.34 23.69 15.23
C HIS A 253 4.05 24.46 14.87
N ASN A 254 2.92 24.16 15.54
CA ASN A 254 1.61 24.69 15.19
C ASN A 254 1.31 24.51 13.70
N ALA A 255 1.53 23.30 13.19
CA ALA A 255 1.27 22.99 11.80
C ALA A 255 -0.22 22.77 11.53
N ASP A 256 -0.64 23.01 10.29
CA ASP A 256 -2.02 22.84 9.87
C ASP A 256 -2.37 21.35 9.65
N ILE A 257 -1.36 20.55 9.32
CA ILE A 257 -1.49 19.12 9.03
C ILE A 257 -0.15 18.40 9.15
N GLY A 258 -0.18 17.12 9.49
CA GLY A 258 0.95 16.19 9.39
C GLY A 258 0.70 15.11 8.37
N PHE A 259 1.72 14.79 7.55
CA PHE A 259 1.73 13.68 6.61
C PHE A 259 2.80 12.65 6.96
N ALA A 260 2.42 11.37 6.97
CA ALA A 260 3.33 10.24 7.09
C ALA A 260 3.31 9.42 5.79
N PHE A 261 4.49 9.05 5.30
CA PHE A 261 4.65 8.20 4.10
C PHE A 261 5.37 6.91 4.47
N ASP A 262 5.03 5.82 3.79
CA ASP A 262 5.77 4.57 3.94
C ASP A 262 7.06 4.54 3.11
N GLY A 263 7.82 3.44 3.24
CA GLY A 263 9.17 3.34 2.70
C GLY A 263 9.29 3.54 1.20
N ASP A 264 8.27 3.20 0.43
CA ASP A 264 8.21 3.38 -1.03
C ASP A 264 7.12 4.35 -1.50
N GLY A 265 6.51 5.11 -0.58
CA GLY A 265 5.73 6.30 -0.85
C GLY A 265 4.36 6.06 -1.49
N ASP A 266 3.82 4.86 -1.44
CA ASP A 266 2.49 4.55 -1.99
C ASP A 266 1.36 4.67 -0.97
N ARG A 267 1.68 4.96 0.32
CA ARG A 267 0.72 5.18 1.41
C ARG A 267 0.82 6.57 2.01
N LEU A 268 -0.32 7.05 2.52
CA LEU A 268 -0.44 8.30 3.25
C LEU A 268 -1.14 8.08 4.60
N GLY A 269 -0.50 8.53 5.69
CA GLY A 269 -1.11 8.76 6.99
C GLY A 269 -1.31 10.25 7.24
N VAL A 270 -2.33 10.62 8.01
CA VAL A 270 -2.71 12.01 8.25
C VAL A 270 -2.93 12.27 9.74
N VAL A 271 -2.31 13.35 10.23
CA VAL A 271 -2.51 13.90 11.58
C VAL A 271 -3.07 15.32 11.44
N ASP A 272 -4.11 15.64 12.20
CA ASP A 272 -4.75 16.96 12.17
C ASP A 272 -3.94 18.04 12.92
N ASP A 273 -4.41 19.28 12.87
CA ASP A 273 -3.78 20.45 13.49
C ASP A 273 -3.72 20.42 15.04
N LYS A 274 -4.35 19.44 15.67
CA LYS A 274 -4.24 19.17 17.12
C LYS A 274 -3.33 17.99 17.44
N GLY A 275 -2.69 17.42 16.42
CA GLY A 275 -1.83 16.26 16.58
C GLY A 275 -2.62 14.94 16.75
N GLU A 276 -3.90 14.90 16.37
CA GLU A 276 -4.67 13.67 16.44
C GLU A 276 -4.69 12.97 15.08
N GLU A 277 -4.38 11.67 15.08
CA GLU A 277 -4.50 10.83 13.90
C GLU A 277 -5.95 10.83 13.38
N ILE A 278 -6.08 10.89 12.06
CA ILE A 278 -7.32 10.57 11.37
C ILE A 278 -7.06 9.31 10.54
N PHE A 279 -7.68 8.20 10.91
CA PHE A 279 -7.52 6.95 10.19
C PHE A 279 -7.79 7.11 8.68
N SER A 280 -6.98 6.44 7.87
CA SER A 280 -6.97 6.62 6.41
C SER A 280 -8.32 6.34 5.75
N ASP A 281 -9.13 5.42 6.29
CA ASP A 281 -10.49 5.17 5.82
C ASP A 281 -11.44 6.37 6.07
N LYS A 282 -11.25 7.13 7.16
CA LYS A 282 -12.00 8.36 7.42
C LYS A 282 -11.51 9.53 6.56
N ILE A 283 -10.20 9.59 6.28
CA ILE A 283 -9.66 10.53 5.28
C ILE A 283 -10.28 10.23 3.91
N GLY A 284 -10.33 8.96 3.51
CA GLY A 284 -11.00 8.55 2.28
C GLY A 284 -12.48 8.95 2.23
N LEU A 285 -13.21 8.86 3.35
CA LEU A 285 -14.60 9.33 3.45
C LEU A 285 -14.69 10.84 3.20
N LEU A 286 -13.88 11.65 3.90
CA LEU A 286 -13.84 13.11 3.72
C LEU A 286 -13.52 13.50 2.26
N LEU A 287 -12.55 12.83 1.65
CA LEU A 287 -12.20 13.06 0.25
C LEU A 287 -13.31 12.61 -0.71
N SER A 288 -13.99 11.50 -0.42
CA SER A 288 -15.14 11.05 -1.21
C SER A 288 -16.28 12.07 -1.17
N GLU A 289 -16.62 12.58 0.01
CA GLU A 289 -17.63 13.63 0.19
C GLU A 289 -17.23 14.91 -0.56
N PHE A 290 -15.98 15.36 -0.43
CA PHE A 290 -15.46 16.52 -1.13
C PHE A 290 -15.54 16.38 -2.65
N LEU A 291 -15.03 15.26 -3.16
CA LEU A 291 -14.99 15.00 -4.60
C LEU A 291 -16.40 14.78 -5.19
N SER A 292 -17.33 14.24 -4.43
CA SER A 292 -18.69 13.97 -4.90
C SER A 292 -19.47 15.24 -5.26
N ASN A 293 -19.07 16.41 -4.73
CA ASN A 293 -19.68 17.69 -5.08
C ASN A 293 -19.36 18.12 -6.52
N ASP A 294 -18.14 17.84 -6.98
CA ASP A 294 -17.70 18.15 -8.34
C ASP A 294 -17.96 16.98 -9.31
N TYR A 295 -18.04 15.75 -8.77
CA TYR A 295 -18.24 14.51 -9.51
C TYR A 295 -19.41 13.70 -8.93
N PRO A 296 -20.66 14.16 -9.07
CA PRO A 296 -21.84 13.40 -8.63
C PRO A 296 -21.94 12.07 -9.40
N GLU A 297 -22.69 11.13 -8.86
CA GLU A 297 -22.86 9.76 -9.38
C GLU A 297 -21.56 8.95 -9.48
N SER A 298 -20.48 9.43 -8.85
CA SER A 298 -19.19 8.73 -8.82
C SER A 298 -19.27 7.43 -8.02
N LYS A 299 -18.39 6.49 -8.38
CA LYS A 299 -18.17 5.27 -7.63
C LYS A 299 -16.90 5.39 -6.80
N PHE A 300 -16.94 4.93 -5.57
CA PHE A 300 -15.80 4.84 -4.67
C PHE A 300 -15.63 3.39 -4.22
N VAL A 301 -14.41 2.86 -4.30
CA VAL A 301 -14.08 1.53 -3.80
C VAL A 301 -13.47 1.67 -2.41
N ILE A 302 -13.95 0.90 -1.45
CA ILE A 302 -13.37 0.83 -0.10
C ILE A 302 -12.98 -0.61 0.22
N ASP A 303 -11.95 -0.81 1.03
CA ASP A 303 -11.60 -2.16 1.46
C ASP A 303 -12.47 -2.63 2.64
N VAL A 304 -12.49 -3.94 2.87
CA VAL A 304 -13.29 -4.55 3.95
C VAL A 304 -12.89 -4.10 5.35
N LYS A 305 -11.72 -3.47 5.54
CA LYS A 305 -11.25 -2.90 6.79
C LYS A 305 -11.81 -1.50 7.05
N SER A 306 -12.38 -0.86 6.05
CA SER A 306 -12.82 0.52 6.11
C SER A 306 -14.08 0.69 6.94
N THR A 307 -14.25 1.91 7.49
CA THR A 307 -15.41 2.32 8.29
C THR A 307 -16.73 2.11 7.56
N GLY A 308 -17.77 1.76 8.29
CA GLY A 308 -19.14 1.66 7.76
C GLY A 308 -19.77 3.02 7.44
N LEU A 309 -19.16 4.13 7.88
CA LEU A 309 -19.71 5.49 7.72
C LEU A 309 -19.90 5.93 6.27
N TYR A 310 -19.17 5.34 5.32
CA TYR A 310 -19.41 5.59 3.90
C TYR A 310 -20.86 5.30 3.46
N PHE A 311 -21.46 4.26 4.01
CA PHE A 311 -22.84 3.88 3.70
C PHE A 311 -23.87 4.75 4.43
N GLU A 312 -23.45 5.52 5.45
CA GLU A 312 -24.31 6.42 6.21
C GLU A 312 -24.26 7.87 5.71
N SER A 313 -23.19 8.28 5.01
CA SER A 313 -22.99 9.66 4.55
C SER A 313 -24.18 10.19 3.76
N SER A 314 -24.77 11.29 4.25
CA SER A 314 -25.86 12.00 3.56
C SER A 314 -25.36 12.66 2.26
N ILE A 315 -24.14 13.22 2.28
CA ILE A 315 -23.53 13.90 1.14
C ILE A 315 -23.36 12.92 -0.03
N LEU A 316 -22.81 11.72 0.23
CA LEU A 316 -22.63 10.71 -0.80
C LEU A 316 -23.96 10.19 -1.34
N LYS A 317 -24.99 10.07 -0.49
CA LYS A 317 -26.35 9.69 -0.91
C LYS A 317 -27.02 10.76 -1.75
N GLU A 318 -26.95 12.03 -1.32
CA GLU A 318 -27.50 13.18 -2.05
C GLU A 318 -26.87 13.35 -3.43
N ASN A 319 -25.56 13.07 -3.54
CA ASN A 319 -24.81 13.09 -4.80
C ASN A 319 -24.93 11.78 -5.60
N ASN A 320 -25.81 10.84 -5.22
CA ASN A 320 -26.05 9.54 -5.87
C ASN A 320 -24.78 8.71 -6.05
N CYS A 321 -23.81 8.79 -5.14
CA CYS A 321 -22.57 8.05 -5.24
C CYS A 321 -22.77 6.56 -4.89
N VAL A 322 -21.98 5.71 -5.52
CA VAL A 322 -21.98 4.27 -5.27
C VAL A 322 -20.74 3.89 -4.47
N ILE A 323 -20.93 3.24 -3.33
CA ILE A 323 -19.85 2.70 -2.50
C ILE A 323 -19.75 1.20 -2.74
N ASP A 324 -18.59 0.76 -3.23
CA ASP A 324 -18.28 -0.64 -3.49
C ASP A 324 -17.23 -1.16 -2.49
N MET A 325 -17.63 -2.06 -1.60
CA MET A 325 -16.71 -2.67 -0.63
C MET A 325 -16.02 -3.87 -1.29
N TRP A 326 -14.68 -3.90 -1.24
CA TRP A 326 -13.88 -4.89 -1.94
C TRP A 326 -12.78 -5.52 -1.07
N LYS A 327 -12.03 -6.44 -1.67
CA LYS A 327 -10.89 -7.10 -1.02
C LYS A 327 -9.79 -6.10 -0.70
N THR A 328 -9.18 -6.22 0.49
CA THR A 328 -7.94 -5.52 0.84
C THR A 328 -6.78 -6.01 -0.04
N GLY A 329 -5.89 -5.12 -0.39
CA GLY A 329 -4.66 -5.36 -1.13
C GLY A 329 -4.57 -4.50 -2.38
N HIS A 330 -3.47 -3.77 -2.49
CA HIS A 330 -3.30 -2.74 -3.51
C HIS A 330 -3.56 -3.23 -4.95
N SER A 331 -3.25 -4.49 -5.27
CA SER A 331 -3.52 -5.06 -6.59
C SER A 331 -5.02 -5.31 -6.80
N HIS A 332 -5.72 -5.84 -5.78
CA HIS A 332 -7.17 -6.06 -5.86
C HIS A 332 -7.93 -4.74 -5.99
N MET A 333 -7.53 -3.73 -5.24
CA MET A 333 -8.14 -2.41 -5.27
C MET A 333 -7.94 -1.70 -6.61
N LYS A 334 -6.71 -1.69 -7.15
CA LYS A 334 -6.42 -1.13 -8.48
C LYS A 334 -7.28 -1.76 -9.57
N ARG A 335 -7.38 -3.10 -9.56
CA ARG A 335 -8.19 -3.86 -10.52
C ARG A 335 -9.68 -3.49 -10.39
N ARG A 336 -10.20 -3.40 -9.16
CA ARG A 336 -11.60 -3.05 -8.93
C ARG A 336 -11.92 -1.61 -9.32
N VAL A 337 -11.06 -0.66 -8.95
CA VAL A 337 -11.19 0.75 -9.38
C VAL A 337 -11.29 0.88 -10.89
N LYS A 338 -10.41 0.18 -11.62
CA LYS A 338 -10.42 0.15 -13.09
C LYS A 338 -11.67 -0.55 -13.64
N GLU A 339 -12.02 -1.71 -13.11
CA GLU A 339 -13.13 -2.55 -13.56
C GLU A 339 -14.47 -1.82 -13.55
N ILE A 340 -14.79 -1.15 -12.43
CA ILE A 340 -16.07 -0.45 -12.29
C ILE A 340 -16.01 1.02 -12.71
N GLY A 341 -14.84 1.52 -13.12
CA GLY A 341 -14.63 2.92 -13.45
C GLY A 341 -14.81 3.84 -12.24
N ALA A 342 -14.35 3.42 -11.06
CA ALA A 342 -14.46 4.23 -9.84
C ALA A 342 -13.57 5.48 -9.95
N LEU A 343 -14.03 6.60 -9.37
CA LEU A 343 -13.26 7.84 -9.28
C LEU A 343 -12.04 7.67 -8.37
N CYS A 344 -12.24 7.04 -7.22
CA CYS A 344 -11.17 6.72 -6.27
C CYS A 344 -11.41 5.37 -5.58
N GLY A 345 -10.32 4.81 -5.04
CA GLY A 345 -10.34 3.72 -4.08
C GLY A 345 -9.58 4.09 -2.81
N PHE A 346 -9.98 3.56 -1.66
CA PHE A 346 -9.37 3.87 -0.36
C PHE A 346 -9.22 2.62 0.48
N GLU A 347 -8.01 2.38 0.99
CA GLU A 347 -7.75 1.35 2.00
C GLU A 347 -7.47 1.98 3.37
N LYS A 348 -7.90 1.31 4.43
CA LYS A 348 -7.57 1.70 5.81
C LYS A 348 -6.05 1.78 6.06
N SER A 349 -5.27 1.03 5.31
CA SER A 349 -3.79 1.03 5.38
C SER A 349 -3.11 2.25 4.75
N GLY A 350 -3.86 3.19 4.18
CA GLY A 350 -3.33 4.42 3.59
C GLY A 350 -3.05 4.37 2.09
N HIS A 351 -3.31 3.25 1.40
CA HIS A 351 -3.29 3.23 -0.06
C HIS A 351 -4.52 3.94 -0.64
N PHE A 352 -4.31 4.99 -1.40
CA PHE A 352 -5.36 5.72 -2.09
C PHE A 352 -5.13 5.68 -3.60
N PHE A 353 -6.15 5.22 -4.30
CA PHE A 353 -6.13 4.97 -5.74
C PHE A 353 -6.94 6.07 -6.43
N ILE A 354 -6.26 7.05 -6.98
CA ILE A 354 -6.91 8.21 -7.61
C ILE A 354 -6.95 7.97 -9.11
N ASN A 355 -8.16 7.81 -9.66
CA ASN A 355 -8.36 7.46 -11.07
C ASN A 355 -8.75 8.68 -11.91
N LYS A 356 -8.89 8.49 -13.22
CA LYS A 356 -9.30 9.55 -14.13
C LYS A 356 -10.65 10.15 -13.75
N PRO A 357 -10.81 11.49 -13.89
CA PRO A 357 -9.85 12.43 -14.49
C PRO A 357 -8.76 12.96 -13.55
N LEU A 358 -8.77 12.60 -12.26
CA LEU A 358 -7.93 13.17 -11.21
C LEU A 358 -6.53 12.56 -11.14
N GLY A 359 -6.38 11.33 -11.62
CA GLY A 359 -5.14 10.57 -11.56
C GLY A 359 -5.10 9.45 -12.59
N LEU A 360 -4.16 8.51 -12.42
CA LEU A 360 -3.93 7.42 -13.36
C LEU A 360 -4.44 6.05 -12.85
N GLY A 361 -5.00 5.98 -11.64
CA GLY A 361 -5.66 4.79 -11.09
C GLY A 361 -4.77 3.85 -10.28
N PHE A 362 -3.52 4.23 -10.00
CA PHE A 362 -2.65 3.52 -9.08
C PHE A 362 -2.60 4.19 -7.69
N ASP A 363 -2.10 3.48 -6.69
CA ASP A 363 -1.87 3.97 -5.35
C ASP A 363 -0.67 4.93 -5.32
N ASP A 364 -0.90 6.11 -4.72
CA ASP A 364 0.09 7.19 -4.70
C ASP A 364 -0.10 8.06 -3.46
N GLY A 365 0.80 7.88 -2.47
CA GLY A 365 0.78 8.67 -1.24
C GLY A 365 1.02 10.16 -1.49
N LEU A 366 1.90 10.51 -2.45
CA LEU A 366 2.22 11.89 -2.77
C LEU A 366 1.04 12.60 -3.47
N LYS A 367 0.37 11.91 -4.42
CA LYS A 367 -0.86 12.42 -5.06
C LYS A 367 -1.99 12.58 -4.04
N SER A 368 -2.07 11.67 -3.09
CA SER A 368 -3.04 11.72 -1.98
C SER A 368 -2.80 12.93 -1.07
N ALA A 369 -1.54 13.26 -0.76
CA ALA A 369 -1.19 14.47 -0.04
C ALA A 369 -1.58 15.74 -0.82
N CYS A 370 -1.37 15.77 -2.13
CA CYS A 370 -1.84 16.88 -2.98
C CYS A 370 -3.36 17.05 -2.90
N LEU A 371 -4.12 15.96 -2.95
CA LEU A 371 -5.58 15.99 -2.85
C LEU A 371 -6.04 16.46 -1.44
N MET A 372 -5.34 16.04 -0.38
CA MET A 372 -5.60 16.55 0.97
C MET A 372 -5.36 18.06 1.10
N LEU A 373 -4.31 18.58 0.47
CA LEU A 373 -4.04 20.02 0.46
C LEU A 373 -5.12 20.81 -0.33
N GLN A 374 -5.63 20.24 -1.42
CA GLN A 374 -6.78 20.82 -2.14
C GLN A 374 -8.05 20.80 -1.27
N TYR A 375 -8.28 19.72 -0.54
CA TYR A 375 -9.38 19.63 0.42
C TYR A 375 -9.26 20.70 1.51
N LEU A 376 -8.08 20.89 2.12
CA LEU A 376 -7.84 21.95 3.10
C LEU A 376 -8.06 23.37 2.53
N THR A 377 -7.81 23.54 1.23
CA THR A 377 -7.95 24.85 0.57
C THR A 377 -9.39 25.16 0.19
N ASN A 378 -10.10 24.21 -0.41
CA ASN A 378 -11.38 24.41 -1.09
C ASN A 378 -12.54 23.66 -0.43
N GLY A 379 -12.25 22.56 0.27
CA GLY A 379 -13.26 21.66 0.84
C GLY A 379 -13.71 22.04 2.25
N ILE A 380 -12.90 22.81 2.98
CA ILE A 380 -13.20 23.21 4.36
C ILE A 380 -12.97 24.69 4.59
N THR A 381 -13.79 25.30 5.43
CA THR A 381 -13.63 26.69 5.89
C THR A 381 -13.02 26.78 7.27
N LYS A 382 -12.83 25.64 7.93
CA LYS A 382 -12.32 25.47 9.30
C LYS A 382 -11.07 24.62 9.29
N LYS A 383 -10.51 24.38 10.46
CA LYS A 383 -9.38 23.45 10.64
C LYS A 383 -9.80 21.99 10.41
N LEU A 384 -8.82 21.13 10.10
CA LEU A 384 -9.09 19.72 9.88
C LEU A 384 -9.65 19.03 11.14
N SER A 385 -9.16 19.40 12.32
CA SER A 385 -9.67 18.93 13.61
C SER A 385 -11.16 19.26 13.83
N ASP A 386 -11.62 20.45 13.39
CA ASP A 386 -13.03 20.81 13.46
C ASP A 386 -13.88 19.95 12.50
N LYS A 387 -13.34 19.68 11.31
CA LYS A 387 -14.02 18.82 10.33
C LYS A 387 -14.12 17.37 10.78
N LYS A 388 -13.09 16.87 11.46
CA LYS A 388 -13.12 15.54 12.12
C LYS A 388 -14.29 15.41 13.11
N LEU A 389 -14.62 16.46 13.83
CA LEU A 389 -15.73 16.46 14.79
C LEU A 389 -17.13 16.42 14.12
N GLU A 390 -17.24 16.75 12.84
CA GLU A 390 -18.49 16.63 12.08
C GLU A 390 -18.75 15.17 11.63
N ILE A 391 -17.71 14.33 11.56
CA ILE A 391 -17.86 12.89 11.28
C ILE A 391 -18.48 12.22 12.51
N LYS A 392 -19.47 11.37 12.31
CA LYS A 392 -20.05 10.54 13.39
C LYS A 392 -18.92 9.82 14.13
N LYS A 393 -18.87 10.00 15.43
CA LYS A 393 -17.85 9.38 16.27
C LYS A 393 -17.99 7.87 16.25
N THR A 394 -16.91 7.18 15.94
CA THR A 394 -16.75 5.74 16.10
C THR A 394 -15.45 5.45 16.85
N PHE A 395 -15.37 4.26 17.41
CA PHE A 395 -14.20 3.76 18.13
C PHE A 395 -13.59 2.62 17.33
N GLN A 396 -12.37 2.80 16.86
CA GLN A 396 -11.72 1.82 15.98
C GLN A 396 -10.49 1.23 16.65
N SER A 397 -10.25 -0.06 16.40
CA SER A 397 -8.97 -0.67 16.70
C SER A 397 -7.90 -0.27 15.67
N PRO A 398 -6.61 -0.32 16.05
CA PRO A 398 -5.55 -0.43 15.06
C PRO A 398 -5.73 -1.70 14.23
N THR A 399 -4.99 -1.84 13.13
CA THR A 399 -4.87 -3.12 12.43
C THR A 399 -4.01 -4.03 13.30
N MET A 400 -4.55 -5.15 13.76
CA MET A 400 -3.89 -6.12 14.64
C MET A 400 -3.55 -7.39 13.84
N ALA A 401 -2.32 -7.90 13.97
CA ALA A 401 -1.86 -9.03 13.17
C ALA A 401 -1.30 -10.17 14.05
N PRO A 402 -2.15 -11.07 14.56
CA PRO A 402 -1.67 -12.26 15.28
C PRO A 402 -0.97 -13.22 14.31
N PHE A 403 0.14 -13.79 14.77
CA PHE A 403 0.90 -14.77 14.01
C PHE A 403 0.04 -15.98 13.65
N CYS A 404 0.13 -16.42 12.41
CA CYS A 404 -0.44 -17.67 11.93
C CYS A 404 0.36 -18.13 10.71
N GLU A 405 0.79 -19.40 10.73
CA GLU A 405 1.59 -19.98 9.65
C GLU A 405 0.95 -19.82 8.27
N ASP A 406 1.77 -19.54 7.25
CA ASP A 406 1.29 -19.33 5.87
C ASP A 406 0.46 -20.52 5.34
N GLY A 407 0.81 -21.75 5.72
CA GLY A 407 0.09 -22.95 5.34
C GLY A 407 -1.26 -23.15 6.03
N GLU A 408 -1.52 -22.44 7.13
CA GLU A 408 -2.70 -22.65 7.99
C GLU A 408 -3.68 -21.47 8.01
N LYS A 409 -3.20 -20.26 7.78
CA LYS A 409 -3.98 -19.02 7.97
C LYS A 409 -5.33 -19.00 7.21
N TYR A 410 -5.38 -19.55 6.00
CA TYR A 410 -6.63 -19.62 5.21
C TYR A 410 -7.61 -20.62 5.82
N GLN A 411 -7.13 -21.79 6.27
CA GLN A 411 -7.97 -22.80 6.93
C GLN A 411 -8.53 -22.29 8.27
N VAL A 412 -7.72 -21.52 9.02
CA VAL A 412 -8.17 -20.85 10.25
C VAL A 412 -9.30 -19.89 9.93
N VAL A 413 -9.13 -19.01 8.93
CA VAL A 413 -10.18 -18.07 8.51
C VAL A 413 -11.46 -18.80 8.08
N ASP A 414 -11.37 -19.86 7.29
CA ASP A 414 -12.53 -20.66 6.86
C ASP A 414 -13.27 -21.24 8.07
N SER A 415 -12.55 -21.69 9.10
CA SER A 415 -13.16 -22.19 10.34
C SER A 415 -13.91 -21.09 11.10
N ILE A 416 -13.36 -19.87 11.13
CA ILE A 416 -14.01 -18.71 11.76
C ILE A 416 -15.26 -18.29 10.97
N ILE A 417 -15.18 -18.27 9.64
CA ILE A 417 -16.34 -17.99 8.77
C ILE A 417 -17.49 -18.93 9.12
N LYS A 418 -17.20 -20.24 9.20
CA LYS A 418 -18.20 -21.25 9.54
C LYS A 418 -18.81 -21.02 10.91
N LYS A 419 -18.00 -20.80 11.95
CA LYS A 419 -18.46 -20.57 13.33
C LYS A 419 -19.33 -19.33 13.45
N ILE A 420 -18.90 -18.18 12.90
CA ILE A 420 -19.66 -16.93 12.97
C ILE A 420 -20.98 -17.05 12.19
N THR A 421 -20.98 -17.77 11.07
CA THR A 421 -22.21 -18.05 10.31
C THR A 421 -23.21 -18.89 11.12
N GLU A 422 -22.73 -19.96 11.79
CA GLU A 422 -23.56 -20.80 12.67
C GLU A 422 -24.14 -19.99 13.85
N ILE A 423 -23.35 -19.08 14.44
CA ILE A 423 -23.80 -18.20 15.53
C ILE A 423 -24.92 -17.28 15.08
N LYS A 424 -24.77 -16.67 13.89
CA LYS A 424 -25.83 -15.85 13.28
C LYS A 424 -27.09 -16.65 13.05
N GLU A 425 -27.00 -17.86 12.46
CA GLU A 425 -28.14 -18.73 12.15
C GLU A 425 -28.90 -19.16 13.42
N LYS A 426 -28.17 -19.41 14.51
CA LYS A 426 -28.77 -19.72 15.82
C LYS A 426 -29.37 -18.52 16.54
N GLY A 427 -29.11 -17.29 16.03
CA GLY A 427 -29.56 -16.06 16.68
C GLY A 427 -28.82 -15.74 17.98
N GLU A 428 -27.64 -16.33 18.17
CA GLU A 428 -26.75 -16.03 19.30
C GLU A 428 -26.20 -14.58 19.19
N THR A 429 -25.75 -14.02 20.31
CA THR A 429 -25.30 -12.62 20.39
C THR A 429 -23.80 -12.50 20.62
N VAL A 430 -23.22 -11.39 20.18
CA VAL A 430 -21.91 -10.90 20.58
C VAL A 430 -22.17 -9.80 21.62
N GLY A 431 -21.86 -10.09 22.89
CA GLY A 431 -22.39 -9.27 23.98
C GLY A 431 -23.93 -9.25 23.95
N ASN A 432 -24.51 -8.05 23.84
CA ASN A 432 -25.97 -7.85 23.78
C ASN A 432 -26.51 -7.64 22.36
N GLN A 433 -25.65 -7.73 21.33
CA GLN A 433 -26.01 -7.44 19.96
C GLN A 433 -26.08 -8.72 19.12
N LYS A 434 -27.06 -8.81 18.21
CA LYS A 434 -27.13 -9.88 17.21
C LYS A 434 -26.25 -9.56 16.01
N ILE A 435 -25.79 -10.60 15.32
CA ILE A 435 -25.12 -10.44 14.03
C ILE A 435 -26.17 -10.17 12.96
N GLU A 436 -26.20 -8.98 12.41
CA GLU A 436 -27.15 -8.58 11.39
C GLU A 436 -26.70 -8.99 9.99
N LYS A 437 -25.43 -8.70 9.66
CA LYS A 437 -24.88 -8.94 8.32
C LYS A 437 -23.53 -9.64 8.38
N ILE A 438 -23.24 -10.46 7.39
CA ILE A 438 -21.94 -11.09 7.16
C ILE A 438 -21.50 -10.79 5.73
N THR A 439 -20.24 -10.40 5.57
CA THR A 439 -19.55 -10.18 4.30
C THR A 439 -18.30 -11.05 4.26
N THR A 440 -18.20 -11.93 3.24
CA THR A 440 -17.09 -12.90 3.11
C THR A 440 -16.21 -12.66 1.90
N ILE A 441 -16.17 -11.43 1.39
CA ILE A 441 -15.41 -11.08 0.19
C ILE A 441 -13.89 -11.21 0.39
N ASN A 442 -13.44 -11.06 1.65
CA ASN A 442 -12.02 -11.23 2.02
C ASN A 442 -11.93 -11.58 3.52
N GLY A 443 -12.01 -12.85 3.85
CA GLY A 443 -12.21 -13.33 5.21
C GLY A 443 -13.65 -13.15 5.66
N ILE A 444 -13.90 -12.77 6.90
CA ILE A 444 -15.24 -12.49 7.42
C ILE A 444 -15.30 -11.14 8.12
N ARG A 445 -16.19 -10.28 7.65
CA ARG A 445 -16.67 -9.09 8.35
C ARG A 445 -18.09 -9.37 8.81
N PHE A 446 -18.32 -9.31 10.11
CA PHE A 446 -19.66 -9.44 10.69
C PHE A 446 -20.08 -8.11 11.29
N GLU A 447 -21.29 -7.69 10.97
CA GLU A 447 -21.87 -6.42 11.44
C GLU A 447 -22.96 -6.73 12.46
N LEU A 448 -22.96 -5.99 13.57
CA LEU A 448 -23.91 -6.10 14.66
C LEU A 448 -25.11 -5.18 14.43
N THR A 449 -26.21 -5.41 15.15
CA THR A 449 -27.47 -4.65 15.02
C THR A 449 -27.34 -3.15 15.29
N ASN A 450 -26.31 -2.71 16.04
CA ASN A 450 -26.02 -1.31 16.28
C ASN A 450 -25.05 -0.67 15.26
N GLY A 451 -24.62 -1.42 14.23
CA GLY A 451 -23.67 -0.97 13.20
C GLY A 451 -22.19 -1.28 13.51
N SER A 452 -21.87 -1.66 14.75
CA SER A 452 -20.51 -2.09 15.12
C SER A 452 -20.12 -3.37 14.36
N TRP A 453 -18.83 -3.58 14.11
CA TRP A 453 -18.39 -4.74 13.34
C TRP A 453 -17.01 -5.23 13.74
N GLY A 454 -16.76 -6.52 13.44
CA GLY A 454 -15.46 -7.16 13.54
C GLY A 454 -15.06 -7.84 12.22
N LEU A 455 -13.77 -7.83 11.92
CA LEU A 455 -13.17 -8.46 10.74
C LEU A 455 -12.09 -9.44 11.17
N VAL A 456 -12.08 -10.62 10.56
CA VAL A 456 -10.98 -11.59 10.61
C VAL A 456 -10.66 -12.04 9.18
N ARG A 457 -9.41 -11.86 8.74
CA ARG A 457 -8.92 -12.30 7.43
C ARG A 457 -7.50 -12.82 7.47
N ALA A 458 -7.08 -13.59 6.46
CA ALA A 458 -5.68 -13.93 6.26
C ALA A 458 -4.89 -12.73 5.72
N SER A 459 -3.66 -12.54 6.19
CA SER A 459 -2.74 -11.55 5.61
C SER A 459 -2.24 -12.03 4.25
N SER A 460 -2.23 -11.15 3.25
CA SER A 460 -1.72 -11.45 1.91
C SER A 460 -0.19 -11.51 1.87
N ASN A 461 0.50 -10.83 2.79
CA ASN A 461 1.94 -10.55 2.70
C ASN A 461 2.77 -11.13 3.85
N LYS A 462 2.14 -11.51 4.97
CA LYS A 462 2.81 -11.98 6.18
C LYS A 462 2.20 -13.30 6.66
N PRO A 463 2.94 -14.12 7.43
CA PRO A 463 2.39 -15.28 8.14
C PRO A 463 1.58 -14.82 9.36
N SER A 464 0.43 -14.22 9.11
CA SER A 464 -0.47 -13.69 10.14
C SER A 464 -1.92 -13.64 9.67
N LEU A 465 -2.82 -13.48 10.62
CA LEU A 465 -4.17 -12.99 10.36
C LEU A 465 -4.18 -11.46 10.44
N VAL A 466 -5.31 -10.88 10.12
CA VAL A 466 -5.60 -9.43 10.28
C VAL A 466 -6.93 -9.30 10.97
N ILE A 467 -6.96 -8.54 12.07
CA ILE A 467 -8.16 -8.25 12.84
C ILE A 467 -8.33 -6.72 12.90
N VAL A 468 -9.54 -6.28 12.59
CA VAL A 468 -9.96 -4.87 12.69
C VAL A 468 -11.37 -4.83 13.28
N ILE A 469 -11.61 -3.86 14.15
CA ILE A 469 -12.88 -3.70 14.84
C ILE A 469 -13.28 -2.23 14.79
N GLU A 470 -14.56 -1.96 14.59
CA GLU A 470 -15.14 -0.63 14.79
C GLU A 470 -16.42 -0.74 15.62
N SER A 471 -16.52 0.07 16.65
CA SER A 471 -17.70 0.24 17.46
C SER A 471 -18.34 1.61 17.24
N TYR A 472 -19.64 1.64 17.20
CA TYR A 472 -20.45 2.85 17.15
C TYR A 472 -20.83 3.38 18.56
N GLU A 473 -20.45 2.64 19.61
CA GLU A 473 -20.83 2.96 21.00
C GLU A 473 -19.64 3.38 21.87
N SER A 474 -18.59 2.52 21.97
CA SER A 474 -17.51 2.76 22.94
C SER A 474 -16.27 1.90 22.71
N ASN A 475 -15.16 2.28 23.36
CA ASN A 475 -13.96 1.42 23.44
C ASN A 475 -14.24 0.11 24.18
N ASN A 476 -15.14 0.10 25.17
CA ASN A 476 -15.52 -1.13 25.88
C ASN A 476 -16.18 -2.15 24.93
N GLU A 477 -16.97 -1.68 23.96
CA GLU A 477 -17.56 -2.57 22.96
C GLU A 477 -16.48 -3.07 21.96
N VAL A 478 -15.51 -2.23 21.60
CA VAL A 478 -14.35 -2.69 20.80
C VAL A 478 -13.63 -3.83 21.53
N GLU A 479 -13.38 -3.68 22.84
CA GLU A 479 -12.74 -4.72 23.65
C GLU A 479 -13.61 -5.99 23.75
N LEU A 480 -14.91 -5.85 23.89
CA LEU A 480 -15.85 -6.97 23.92
C LEU A 480 -15.80 -7.76 22.60
N ILE A 481 -15.84 -7.08 21.45
CA ILE A 481 -15.75 -7.72 20.13
C ILE A 481 -14.39 -8.37 19.95
N PHE A 482 -13.31 -7.72 20.42
CA PHE A 482 -11.96 -8.26 20.38
C PHE A 482 -11.85 -9.57 21.16
N ASN A 483 -12.31 -9.59 22.40
CA ASN A 483 -12.30 -10.78 23.25
C ASN A 483 -13.10 -11.92 22.62
N TYR A 484 -14.26 -11.61 22.05
CA TYR A 484 -15.08 -12.59 21.33
C TYR A 484 -14.33 -13.20 20.13
N ILE A 485 -13.67 -12.39 19.32
CA ILE A 485 -12.84 -12.88 18.19
C ILE A 485 -11.69 -13.75 18.72
N ASN A 486 -11.01 -13.29 19.78
CA ASN A 486 -9.88 -14.03 20.39
C ASN A 486 -10.30 -15.42 20.90
N GLU A 487 -11.43 -15.53 21.59
CA GLU A 487 -11.94 -16.82 22.04
C GLU A 487 -12.17 -17.80 20.87
N LEU A 488 -12.66 -17.30 19.73
CA LEU A 488 -12.84 -18.11 18.52
C LEU A 488 -11.49 -18.54 17.92
N LEU A 489 -10.51 -17.66 17.91
CA LEU A 489 -9.16 -17.91 17.38
C LEU A 489 -8.39 -18.91 18.27
N ASP A 490 -8.44 -18.73 19.59
CA ASP A 490 -7.79 -19.61 20.56
C ASP A 490 -8.28 -21.04 20.46
N GLN A 491 -9.57 -21.24 20.20
CA GLN A 491 -10.14 -22.58 19.97
C GLN A 491 -9.54 -23.30 18.75
N THR A 492 -8.89 -22.59 17.84
CA THR A 492 -8.21 -23.24 16.69
C THR A 492 -6.87 -23.84 17.07
N GLY A 493 -6.22 -23.37 18.14
CA GLY A 493 -4.88 -23.79 18.58
C GLY A 493 -3.75 -23.43 17.61
N LYS A 494 -4.01 -22.57 16.60
CA LYS A 494 -3.09 -22.26 15.49
C LYS A 494 -2.66 -20.79 15.40
N VAL A 495 -3.15 -19.97 16.32
CA VAL A 495 -2.91 -18.52 16.32
C VAL A 495 -1.96 -18.15 17.45
N GLY A 496 -0.92 -17.41 17.13
CA GLY A 496 0.12 -16.97 18.04
C GLY A 496 -0.06 -15.54 18.55
N LYS A 497 1.05 -14.90 18.94
CA LYS A 497 1.04 -13.56 19.50
C LYS A 497 0.67 -12.51 18.45
N TYR A 498 0.02 -11.45 18.92
CA TYR A 498 -0.25 -10.25 18.17
C TYR A 498 1.01 -9.37 18.05
N ASP A 499 1.15 -8.66 16.93
CA ASP A 499 2.14 -7.61 16.74
C ASP A 499 1.80 -6.37 17.60
N GLN A 500 0.52 -6.02 17.66
CA GLN A 500 -0.03 -4.98 18.53
C GLN A 500 -1.47 -5.33 18.93
N THR A 501 -1.94 -4.77 20.04
CA THR A 501 -3.29 -4.99 20.57
C THR A 501 -3.98 -3.66 20.89
N LEU A 502 -5.24 -3.73 21.39
CA LEU A 502 -6.03 -2.56 21.82
C LEU A 502 -5.39 -1.78 22.98
N ILE A 503 -4.53 -2.44 23.76
CA ILE A 503 -3.83 -1.88 24.92
C ILE A 503 -2.35 -1.84 24.54
N GLY A 504 -1.93 -0.68 24.04
CA GLY A 504 -0.52 -0.37 23.80
C GLY A 504 0.06 0.39 24.98
#